data_e97dc7a367bb0272131580fc5a2f98d9
#
_entry.id   e97dc7a367bb0272131580fc5a2f98d9
#
_cell.length_a   1.000
_cell.length_b   1.000
_cell.length_c   1.000
_cell.angle_alpha   90.00
_cell.angle_beta   90.00
_cell.angle_gamma   90.00
#
_symmetry.space_group_name_H-M   'P 1'
#
loop_
_entity.id
_entity.type
_entity.pdbx_description
1 polymer ?
#
loop_
_entity_poly.entity_id
_entity_poly.type
_entity_poly.pdbx_seq_one_letter_code
_entity_poly.pdbx_strand_id
1 'polypeptide(L)'
;GPSTHPLYAAGLFAFVGAMAALFDRDRNDRIHSVEVTHHEVLTALHQMSFVRYQLGKDILCRMGNRWTGHGQPNGMYRCADGWLALSAPTDLQLETLLAITGLSDLLDDPRIDSPADFQEFPELLDEHLAPWLFERNAGEVSELFQAAQIPAAPANTILGLLNDSQLKYRDFWRKAGRWSVPGAPFRFSSTSETPSALPDPESAGGPLSGIRVLDLSKVWAGPLAARILAELGAQVIQVEAPWGRGPREIPESLVVAQRFHPDNIQGPDQWNRNGHLIKYGLNKESVVLDLSRTEGLATFERLVPTADVLIENFSPRVMPQLGLDEHRLHSLKPDLIYMTMPGYGRSGPAENWVAYGTTIDSHAGLSQLVGYRDEHPWKCGVAWPDPIAGLHATSAILVALWDRQSKGGVTIEAAQFEATISVIGDVIVEAQMDGHEPSLMGNRDQDFIPQGVYPCEGVDQWIAISIVDELAWEVLCEIAELPTDWLGLTRSERLMLHDSIDAELASWTHNFDQIDLAAKLQEV
;
A
#
# COMPACT_ATOMS: atom_id res chain seq x y z
N GLY A 1 -12.15 -1.61 -9.51
CA GLY A 1 -10.99 -0.72 -9.39
C GLY A 1 -10.19 -0.70 -10.67
N PRO A 2 -9.20 0.19 -10.84
CA PRO A 2 -8.44 0.25 -12.08
C PRO A 2 -7.76 -1.10 -12.35
N SER A 3 -8.03 -1.67 -13.51
CA SER A 3 -7.62 -3.01 -13.91
C SER A 3 -6.10 -3.19 -14.01
N THR A 4 -5.35 -2.09 -14.04
CA THR A 4 -3.89 -2.09 -14.29
C THR A 4 -3.03 -2.27 -13.04
N HIS A 5 -3.53 -2.00 -11.82
CA HIS A 5 -2.73 -2.17 -10.59
C HIS A 5 -2.09 -3.56 -10.40
N PRO A 6 -2.81 -4.67 -10.64
CA PRO A 6 -2.20 -5.99 -10.58
C PRO A 6 -1.03 -6.16 -11.56
N LEU A 7 -1.15 -5.57 -12.76
CA LEU A 7 -0.10 -5.62 -13.78
C LEU A 7 1.16 -4.86 -13.35
N TYR A 8 1.00 -3.67 -12.78
CA TYR A 8 2.13 -2.89 -12.23
C TYR A 8 2.83 -3.62 -11.09
N ALA A 9 2.06 -4.19 -10.15
CA ALA A 9 2.63 -4.96 -9.06
C ALA A 9 3.40 -6.19 -9.56
N ALA A 10 2.85 -6.93 -10.53
CA ALA A 10 3.54 -8.06 -11.14
C ALA A 10 4.80 -7.62 -11.89
N GLY A 11 4.76 -6.49 -12.61
CA GLY A 11 5.92 -5.90 -13.28
C GLY A 11 7.05 -5.55 -12.30
N LEU A 12 6.72 -4.98 -11.13
CA LEU A 12 7.70 -4.68 -10.09
C LEU A 12 8.31 -5.96 -9.47
N PHE A 13 7.50 -6.98 -9.21
CA PHE A 13 8.01 -8.29 -8.77
C PHE A 13 8.88 -8.95 -9.83
N ALA A 14 8.51 -8.85 -11.11
CA ALA A 14 9.32 -9.36 -12.21
C ALA A 14 10.67 -8.64 -12.30
N PHE A 15 10.70 -7.33 -12.09
CA PHE A 15 11.95 -6.56 -12.01
C PHE A 15 12.82 -7.02 -10.84
N VAL A 16 12.24 -7.18 -9.64
CA VAL A 16 12.95 -7.69 -8.46
C VAL A 16 13.53 -9.08 -8.73
N GLY A 17 12.75 -9.99 -9.32
CA GLY A 17 13.19 -11.34 -9.68
C GLY A 17 14.32 -11.33 -10.72
N ALA A 18 14.21 -10.49 -11.75
CA ALA A 18 15.25 -10.33 -12.77
C ALA A 18 16.57 -9.79 -12.17
N MET A 19 16.49 -8.79 -11.30
CA MET A 19 17.67 -8.26 -10.61
C MET A 19 18.30 -9.31 -9.70
N ALA A 20 17.50 -10.08 -8.96
CA ALA A 20 17.99 -11.18 -8.13
C ALA A 20 18.71 -12.24 -8.97
N ALA A 21 18.16 -12.62 -10.12
CA ALA A 21 18.80 -13.55 -11.05
C ALA A 21 20.12 -13.02 -11.61
N LEU A 22 20.20 -11.71 -11.92
CA LEU A 22 21.43 -11.06 -12.36
C LEU A 22 22.49 -11.07 -11.25
N PHE A 23 22.13 -10.77 -10.02
CA PHE A 23 23.04 -10.85 -8.87
C PHE A 23 23.59 -12.26 -8.69
N ASP A 24 22.72 -13.28 -8.76
CA ASP A 24 23.14 -14.66 -8.56
C ASP A 24 24.03 -15.17 -9.71
N ARG A 25 23.75 -14.74 -10.94
CA ARG A 25 24.63 -15.01 -12.09
C ARG A 25 26.02 -14.41 -11.89
N ASP A 26 26.10 -13.14 -11.52
CA ASP A 26 27.39 -12.42 -11.49
C ASP A 26 28.22 -12.76 -10.24
N ARG A 27 27.57 -13.21 -9.16
CA ARG A 27 28.25 -13.52 -7.89
C ARG A 27 28.47 -15.02 -7.67
N ASN A 28 27.58 -15.86 -8.15
CA ASN A 28 27.56 -17.30 -7.89
C ASN A 28 27.64 -18.16 -9.16
N ASP A 29 27.73 -17.54 -10.34
CA ASP A 29 27.74 -18.21 -11.67
C ASP A 29 26.51 -19.12 -11.88
N ARG A 30 25.34 -18.73 -11.31
CA ARG A 30 24.09 -19.45 -11.43
C ARG A 30 23.15 -18.75 -12.39
N ILE A 31 22.50 -19.52 -13.25
CA ILE A 31 21.51 -19.04 -14.22
C ILE A 31 20.13 -19.48 -13.76
N HIS A 32 19.19 -18.53 -13.75
CA HIS A 32 17.81 -18.76 -13.33
C HIS A 32 16.82 -18.43 -14.44
N SER A 33 15.71 -19.17 -14.47
CA SER A 33 14.46 -18.74 -15.07
C SER A 33 13.60 -18.10 -13.98
N VAL A 34 13.02 -16.96 -14.25
CA VAL A 34 12.16 -16.23 -13.32
C VAL A 34 10.73 -16.31 -13.83
N GLU A 35 9.85 -16.87 -13.03
CA GLU A 35 8.40 -16.89 -13.27
C GLU A 35 7.70 -16.02 -12.25
N VAL A 36 6.77 -15.17 -12.71
CA VAL A 36 5.96 -14.30 -11.86
C VAL A 36 4.50 -14.40 -12.29
N THR A 37 3.67 -14.91 -11.41
CA THR A 37 2.23 -15.01 -11.67
C THR A 37 1.46 -13.88 -11.00
N HIS A 38 0.50 -13.29 -11.70
CA HIS A 38 -0.34 -12.22 -11.13
C HIS A 38 -1.10 -12.68 -9.88
N HIS A 39 -1.58 -13.94 -9.87
CA HIS A 39 -2.31 -14.50 -8.74
C HIS A 39 -1.46 -14.60 -7.49
N GLU A 40 -0.21 -15.08 -7.59
CA GLU A 40 0.71 -15.16 -6.45
C GLU A 40 1.12 -13.78 -5.95
N VAL A 41 1.36 -12.83 -6.86
CA VAL A 41 1.66 -11.44 -6.50
C VAL A 41 0.52 -10.82 -5.70
N LEU A 42 -0.71 -10.94 -6.18
CA LEU A 42 -1.88 -10.41 -5.46
C LEU A 42 -2.08 -11.12 -4.12
N THR A 43 -1.89 -12.44 -4.06
CA THR A 43 -1.95 -13.21 -2.82
C THR A 43 -0.91 -12.72 -1.81
N ALA A 44 0.34 -12.49 -2.25
CA ALA A 44 1.40 -11.95 -1.40
C ALA A 44 1.10 -10.56 -0.87
N LEU A 45 0.39 -9.72 -1.64
CA LEU A 45 -0.02 -8.38 -1.22
C LEU A 45 -1.25 -8.40 -0.29
N HIS A 46 -2.08 -9.43 -0.33
CA HIS A 46 -3.23 -9.62 0.57
C HIS A 46 -2.90 -10.23 1.93
N GLN A 47 -1.67 -10.19 2.36
CA GLN A 47 -1.19 -10.86 3.60
C GLN A 47 -1.99 -10.54 4.86
N MET A 48 -2.59 -9.34 4.97
CA MET A 48 -3.41 -8.96 6.12
C MET A 48 -4.60 -9.89 6.32
N SER A 49 -5.34 -10.15 5.26
CA SER A 49 -6.53 -11.02 5.27
C SER A 49 -6.16 -12.44 5.65
N PHE A 50 -5.05 -12.96 5.11
CA PHE A 50 -4.56 -14.30 5.45
C PHE A 50 -4.15 -14.42 6.91
N VAL A 51 -3.40 -13.45 7.43
CA VAL A 51 -2.96 -13.46 8.82
C VAL A 51 -4.15 -13.40 9.79
N ARG A 52 -5.14 -12.56 9.52
CA ARG A 52 -6.38 -12.49 10.32
C ARG A 52 -7.12 -13.82 10.31
N TYR A 53 -7.28 -14.42 9.14
CA TYR A 53 -7.95 -15.72 9.04
C TYR A 53 -7.15 -16.84 9.73
N GLN A 54 -5.84 -16.89 9.53
CA GLN A 54 -5.00 -17.92 10.15
C GLN A 54 -4.97 -17.84 11.68
N LEU A 55 -4.83 -16.63 12.22
CA LEU A 55 -4.71 -16.43 13.67
C LEU A 55 -6.06 -16.32 14.37
N GLY A 56 -6.95 -15.47 13.86
CA GLY A 56 -8.22 -15.13 14.51
C GLY A 56 -9.45 -15.80 13.90
N LYS A 57 -9.30 -16.59 12.82
CA LYS A 57 -10.41 -17.17 12.04
C LYS A 57 -11.42 -16.12 11.54
N ASP A 58 -10.94 -14.90 11.38
CA ASP A 58 -11.76 -13.77 10.99
C ASP A 58 -11.76 -13.56 9.48
N ILE A 59 -12.94 -13.42 8.90
CA ILE A 59 -13.13 -13.08 7.50
C ILE A 59 -13.46 -11.60 7.43
N LEU A 60 -12.64 -10.84 6.70
CA LEU A 60 -12.86 -9.41 6.51
C LEU A 60 -14.17 -9.17 5.74
N CYS A 61 -15.06 -8.36 6.32
CA CYS A 61 -16.27 -7.90 5.67
C CYS A 61 -16.05 -6.55 4.97
N ARG A 62 -16.87 -6.28 3.96
CA ARG A 62 -16.94 -4.95 3.34
C ARG A 62 -17.63 -3.97 4.29
N MET A 63 -17.03 -2.80 4.52
CA MET A 63 -17.55 -1.77 5.44
C MET A 63 -17.66 -0.39 4.76
N GLY A 64 -17.97 -0.37 3.48
CA GLY A 64 -18.08 0.88 2.74
C GLY A 64 -16.74 1.62 2.66
N ASN A 65 -16.76 2.91 2.92
CA ASN A 65 -15.58 3.78 2.88
C ASN A 65 -14.71 3.76 4.14
N ARG A 66 -14.86 2.76 5.00
CA ARG A 66 -14.04 2.57 6.22
C ARG A 66 -13.01 1.45 6.04
N TRP A 67 -11.88 1.57 6.72
CA TRP A 67 -10.90 0.50 6.83
C TRP A 67 -11.22 -0.38 8.05
N THR A 68 -11.28 -1.68 7.82
CA THR A 68 -11.56 -2.67 8.87
C THR A 68 -10.31 -3.07 9.64
N GLY A 69 -10.46 -3.31 10.94
CA GLY A 69 -9.37 -3.81 11.78
C GLY A 69 -8.29 -2.79 12.11
N HIS A 70 -8.60 -1.51 11.98
CA HIS A 70 -7.76 -0.39 12.40
C HIS A 70 -8.57 0.55 13.27
N GLY A 71 -7.89 1.35 14.11
CA GLY A 71 -8.53 2.41 14.89
C GLY A 71 -9.35 3.35 14.01
N GLN A 72 -10.43 3.89 14.56
CA GLN A 72 -11.33 4.81 13.88
C GLN A 72 -11.14 6.24 14.40
N PRO A 73 -11.41 7.27 13.57
CA PRO A 73 -11.84 7.19 12.16
C PRO A 73 -10.70 6.74 11.25
N ASN A 74 -11.04 5.95 10.23
CA ASN A 74 -10.11 5.54 9.19
C ASN A 74 -10.90 5.27 7.90
N GLY A 75 -11.06 6.30 7.07
CA GLY A 75 -11.91 6.21 5.89
C GLY A 75 -11.99 7.50 5.10
N MET A 76 -13.00 7.57 4.22
CA MET A 76 -13.29 8.74 3.40
C MET A 76 -14.57 9.43 3.87
N TYR A 77 -14.52 10.74 3.96
CA TYR A 77 -15.62 11.59 4.41
C TYR A 77 -15.94 12.68 3.39
N ARG A 78 -17.22 12.97 3.21
CA ARG A 78 -17.68 14.05 2.33
C ARG A 78 -17.39 15.42 2.98
N CYS A 79 -16.78 16.32 2.19
CA CYS A 79 -16.59 17.74 2.52
C CYS A 79 -17.42 18.64 1.59
N ALA A 80 -17.39 19.94 1.82
CA ALA A 80 -18.14 20.91 1.02
C ALA A 80 -17.75 20.89 -0.46
N ASP A 81 -16.47 20.70 -0.76
CA ASP A 81 -15.87 20.80 -2.10
C ASP A 81 -15.35 19.46 -2.66
N GLY A 82 -15.52 18.36 -1.94
CA GLY A 82 -14.99 17.06 -2.37
C GLY A 82 -14.99 16.03 -1.26
N TRP A 83 -13.94 15.24 -1.20
CA TRP A 83 -13.75 14.17 -0.24
C TRP A 83 -12.43 14.30 0.51
N LEU A 84 -12.44 13.93 1.77
CA LEU A 84 -11.29 13.87 2.66
C LEU A 84 -11.01 12.42 3.04
N ALA A 85 -9.79 11.96 2.86
CA ALA A 85 -9.30 10.76 3.54
C ALA A 85 -8.77 11.15 4.91
N LEU A 86 -9.21 10.46 5.94
CA LEU A 86 -8.87 10.72 7.34
C LEU A 86 -8.50 9.42 8.04
N SER A 87 -7.42 9.45 8.82
CA SER A 87 -6.99 8.31 9.62
C SER A 87 -6.47 8.79 10.98
N ALA A 88 -7.13 8.40 12.07
CA ALA A 88 -6.70 8.69 13.43
C ALA A 88 -6.73 7.40 14.28
N PRO A 89 -5.88 6.40 13.94
CA PRO A 89 -5.97 5.07 14.52
C PRO A 89 -5.36 4.94 15.92
N THR A 90 -4.70 5.98 16.44
CA THR A 90 -4.12 5.99 17.79
C THR A 90 -4.98 6.82 18.73
N ASP A 91 -4.99 6.46 20.02
CA ASP A 91 -5.78 7.16 21.04
C ASP A 91 -5.47 8.66 21.05
N LEU A 92 -4.19 9.03 21.00
CA LEU A 92 -3.77 10.44 20.96
C LEU A 92 -4.30 11.17 19.73
N GLN A 93 -4.27 10.55 18.55
CA GLN A 93 -4.80 11.16 17.32
C GLN A 93 -6.31 11.33 17.39
N LEU A 94 -7.02 10.33 17.89
CA LEU A 94 -8.48 10.39 18.05
C LEU A 94 -8.89 11.46 19.08
N GLU A 95 -8.29 11.46 20.28
CA GLU A 95 -8.56 12.48 21.30
C GLU A 95 -8.28 13.89 20.77
N THR A 96 -7.17 14.07 20.03
CA THR A 96 -6.83 15.35 19.42
C THR A 96 -7.86 15.74 18.36
N LEU A 97 -8.32 14.81 17.53
CA LEU A 97 -9.37 15.02 16.53
C LEU A 97 -10.67 15.48 17.20
N LEU A 98 -11.12 14.77 18.24
CA LEU A 98 -12.34 15.09 18.97
C LEU A 98 -12.23 16.47 19.63
N ALA A 99 -11.08 16.83 20.18
CA ALA A 99 -10.85 18.16 20.75
C ALA A 99 -10.93 19.28 19.70
N ILE A 100 -10.30 19.10 18.52
CA ILE A 100 -10.34 20.07 17.43
C ILE A 100 -11.75 20.25 16.87
N THR A 101 -12.52 19.17 16.76
CA THR A 101 -13.87 19.18 16.20
C THR A 101 -14.95 19.58 17.21
N GLY A 102 -14.60 19.68 18.50
CA GLY A 102 -15.53 19.97 19.59
C GLY A 102 -16.42 18.77 19.95
N LEU A 103 -15.96 17.55 19.66
CA LEU A 103 -16.70 16.31 19.85
C LEU A 103 -16.16 15.48 21.06
N SER A 104 -15.44 16.09 21.97
CA SER A 104 -14.83 15.39 23.13
C SER A 104 -15.86 14.68 24.01
N ASP A 105 -17.09 15.16 24.07
CA ASP A 105 -18.18 14.55 24.83
C ASP A 105 -18.54 13.12 24.35
N LEU A 106 -18.10 12.73 23.16
CA LEU A 106 -18.29 11.35 22.66
C LEU A 106 -17.49 10.32 23.47
N LEU A 107 -16.44 10.75 24.17
CA LEU A 107 -15.68 9.88 25.07
C LEU A 107 -16.44 9.55 26.35
N ASP A 108 -17.49 10.32 26.68
CA ASP A 108 -18.36 10.09 27.84
C ASP A 108 -19.60 9.23 27.48
N ASP A 109 -19.73 8.76 26.22
CA ASP A 109 -20.81 7.86 25.82
C ASP A 109 -20.68 6.52 26.56
N PRO A 110 -21.78 5.99 27.16
CA PRO A 110 -21.74 4.75 27.92
C PRO A 110 -21.28 3.50 27.16
N ARG A 111 -21.18 3.56 25.84
CA ARG A 111 -20.65 2.49 24.97
C ARG A 111 -19.14 2.55 24.81
N ILE A 112 -18.51 3.62 25.26
CA ILE A 112 -17.10 3.93 25.02
C ILE A 112 -16.37 3.91 26.35
N ASP A 113 -15.68 2.83 26.66
CA ASP A 113 -14.76 2.71 27.80
C ASP A 113 -13.34 3.16 27.42
N SER A 114 -13.01 3.07 26.12
CA SER A 114 -11.71 3.45 25.56
C SER A 114 -11.83 3.91 24.10
N PRO A 115 -10.88 4.68 23.56
CA PRO A 115 -10.86 5.05 22.15
C PRO A 115 -10.94 3.85 21.17
N ALA A 116 -10.50 2.67 21.59
CA ALA A 116 -10.57 1.46 20.77
C ALA A 116 -12.01 1.01 20.48
N ASP A 117 -12.98 1.37 21.34
CA ASP A 117 -14.37 0.94 21.21
C ASP A 117 -15.08 1.60 20.03
N PHE A 118 -14.58 2.71 19.51
CA PHE A 118 -15.06 3.27 18.25
C PHE A 118 -14.84 2.32 17.04
N GLN A 119 -14.05 1.26 17.16
CA GLN A 119 -13.99 0.21 16.14
C GLN A 119 -15.26 -0.65 16.10
N GLU A 120 -15.92 -0.81 17.23
CA GLU A 120 -17.20 -1.54 17.36
C GLU A 120 -18.40 -0.63 17.06
N PHE A 121 -18.28 0.68 17.35
CA PHE A 121 -19.33 1.68 17.16
C PHE A 121 -18.88 2.83 16.23
N PRO A 122 -18.41 2.55 15.01
CA PRO A 122 -17.90 3.59 14.12
C PRO A 122 -18.97 4.60 13.68
N GLU A 123 -20.25 4.18 13.63
CA GLU A 123 -21.38 5.04 13.31
C GLU A 123 -21.57 6.16 14.34
N LEU A 124 -21.28 5.91 15.62
CA LEU A 124 -21.35 6.94 16.66
C LEU A 124 -20.44 8.13 16.33
N LEU A 125 -19.22 7.81 15.87
CA LEU A 125 -18.27 8.84 15.46
C LEU A 125 -18.72 9.54 14.17
N ASP A 126 -19.16 8.77 13.16
CA ASP A 126 -19.54 9.30 11.85
C ASP A 126 -20.77 10.18 11.91
N GLU A 127 -21.77 9.86 12.74
CA GLU A 127 -22.99 10.69 12.93
C GLU A 127 -22.68 12.12 13.35
N HIS A 128 -21.56 12.33 14.06
CA HIS A 128 -21.16 13.65 14.56
C HIS A 128 -20.05 14.29 13.71
N LEU A 129 -19.10 13.49 13.24
CA LEU A 129 -17.95 13.98 12.48
C LEU A 129 -18.33 14.33 11.03
N ALA A 130 -19.17 13.53 10.38
CA ALA A 130 -19.54 13.77 8.99
C ALA A 130 -20.25 15.12 8.76
N PRO A 131 -21.21 15.57 9.59
CA PRO A 131 -21.78 16.91 9.45
C PRO A 131 -20.74 18.02 9.64
N TRP A 132 -19.81 17.86 10.59
CA TRP A 132 -18.75 18.84 10.82
C TRP A 132 -17.83 18.99 9.60
N LEU A 133 -17.48 17.87 8.95
CA LEU A 133 -16.66 17.83 7.73
C LEU A 133 -17.40 18.37 6.52
N PHE A 134 -18.68 18.06 6.38
CA PHE A 134 -19.51 18.45 5.23
C PHE A 134 -19.63 19.97 5.03
N GLU A 135 -19.50 20.73 6.11
CA GLU A 135 -19.56 22.21 6.09
C GLU A 135 -18.23 22.86 5.72
N ARG A 136 -17.14 22.09 5.52
CA ARG A 136 -15.76 22.60 5.39
C ARG A 136 -15.07 22.09 4.13
N ASN A 137 -14.09 22.84 3.66
CA ASN A 137 -13.30 22.45 2.49
C ASN A 137 -12.26 21.38 2.87
N ALA A 138 -12.12 20.36 2.03
CA ALA A 138 -11.23 19.24 2.27
C ALA A 138 -9.75 19.68 2.45
N GLY A 139 -9.29 20.66 1.66
CA GLY A 139 -7.95 21.21 1.76
C GLY A 139 -7.69 21.90 3.10
N GLU A 140 -8.61 22.79 3.54
CA GLU A 140 -8.50 23.51 4.82
C GLU A 140 -8.50 22.55 6.01
N VAL A 141 -9.39 21.53 5.98
CA VAL A 141 -9.45 20.51 7.02
C VAL A 141 -8.17 19.66 7.04
N SER A 142 -7.62 19.32 5.87
CA SER A 142 -6.35 18.60 5.78
C SER A 142 -5.21 19.38 6.43
N GLU A 143 -5.07 20.65 6.14
CA GLU A 143 -4.04 21.49 6.75
C GLU A 143 -4.22 21.59 8.28
N LEU A 144 -5.45 21.76 8.75
CA LEU A 144 -5.76 21.82 10.19
C LEU A 144 -5.36 20.52 10.91
N PHE A 145 -5.74 19.39 10.35
CA PHE A 145 -5.46 18.09 10.95
C PHE A 145 -3.98 17.72 10.85
N GLN A 146 -3.34 18.02 9.72
CA GLN A 146 -1.89 17.80 9.54
C GLN A 146 -1.05 18.66 10.51
N ALA A 147 -1.46 19.89 10.80
CA ALA A 147 -0.80 20.72 11.81
C ALA A 147 -0.86 20.08 13.22
N ALA A 148 -1.90 19.30 13.49
CA ALA A 148 -2.06 18.53 14.72
C ALA A 148 -1.52 17.08 14.63
N GLN A 149 -0.77 16.76 13.58
CA GLN A 149 -0.19 15.42 13.33
C GLN A 149 -1.26 14.31 13.19
N ILE A 150 -2.43 14.66 12.67
CA ILE A 150 -3.48 13.72 12.30
C ILE A 150 -3.40 13.51 10.79
N PRO A 151 -3.19 12.26 10.31
CA PRO A 151 -3.17 11.97 8.88
C PRO A 151 -4.50 12.29 8.22
N ALA A 152 -4.49 13.29 7.36
CA ALA A 152 -5.63 13.69 6.55
C ALA A 152 -5.13 14.26 5.21
N ALA A 153 -5.86 13.98 4.14
CA ALA A 153 -5.54 14.50 2.82
C ALA A 153 -6.80 14.63 1.96
N PRO A 154 -6.90 15.65 1.09
CA PRO A 154 -8.00 15.73 0.13
C PRO A 154 -7.88 14.56 -0.86
N ALA A 155 -9.01 14.01 -1.28
CA ALA A 155 -9.06 13.04 -2.37
C ALA A 155 -8.95 13.79 -3.70
N ASN A 156 -7.76 13.82 -4.27
CA ASN A 156 -7.53 14.50 -5.54
C ASN A 156 -8.25 13.81 -6.69
N THR A 157 -8.75 14.61 -7.63
CA THR A 157 -9.15 14.10 -8.95
C THR A 157 -7.91 13.80 -9.79
N ILE A 158 -8.04 12.96 -10.83
CA ILE A 158 -6.92 12.57 -11.69
C ILE A 158 -6.29 13.78 -12.39
N LEU A 159 -7.11 14.67 -12.95
CA LEU A 159 -6.61 15.92 -13.57
C LEU A 159 -6.14 16.92 -12.51
N GLY A 160 -6.73 16.89 -11.30
CA GLY A 160 -6.32 17.71 -10.17
C GLY A 160 -4.88 17.46 -9.74
N LEU A 161 -4.38 16.22 -9.86
CA LEU A 161 -2.99 15.85 -9.56
C LEU A 161 -1.97 16.68 -10.35
N LEU A 162 -2.29 17.06 -11.58
CA LEU A 162 -1.42 17.91 -12.42
C LEU A 162 -1.18 19.30 -11.80
N ASN A 163 -2.06 19.70 -10.89
CA ASN A 163 -2.00 20.99 -10.20
C ASN A 163 -1.55 20.89 -8.74
N ASP A 164 -1.37 19.69 -8.23
CA ASP A 164 -0.94 19.46 -6.85
C ASP A 164 0.38 20.18 -6.54
N SER A 165 0.41 20.90 -5.40
CA SER A 165 1.53 21.77 -5.03
C SER A 165 2.78 20.99 -4.65
N GLN A 166 2.64 19.81 -4.03
CA GLN A 166 3.74 18.94 -3.66
C GLN A 166 4.43 18.36 -4.89
N LEU A 167 3.65 17.85 -5.84
CA LEU A 167 4.16 17.27 -7.09
C LEU A 167 4.85 18.33 -7.97
N LYS A 168 4.29 19.55 -8.03
CA LYS A 168 4.92 20.68 -8.73
C LYS A 168 6.23 21.10 -8.09
N TYR A 169 6.25 21.27 -6.76
CA TYR A 169 7.47 21.65 -6.04
C TYR A 169 8.59 20.64 -6.25
N ARG A 170 8.25 19.36 -6.24
CA ARG A 170 9.18 18.25 -6.41
C ARG A 170 9.57 17.98 -7.86
N ASP A 171 9.06 18.74 -8.82
CA ASP A 171 9.28 18.51 -10.26
C ASP A 171 9.04 17.04 -10.66
N PHE A 172 7.91 16.49 -10.20
CA PHE A 172 7.61 15.08 -10.41
C PHE A 172 7.21 14.77 -11.85
N TRP A 173 6.51 15.70 -12.50
CA TRP A 173 5.99 15.50 -13.83
C TRP A 173 7.06 15.54 -14.92
N ARG A 174 7.00 14.63 -15.87
CA ARG A 174 7.82 14.63 -17.08
C ARG A 174 6.95 14.93 -18.30
N LYS A 175 7.56 15.44 -19.35
CA LYS A 175 6.86 15.71 -20.61
C LYS A 175 7.06 14.58 -21.62
N ALA A 176 5.94 14.02 -22.10
CA ALA A 176 5.87 13.12 -23.25
C ALA A 176 5.06 13.80 -24.35
N GLY A 177 5.75 14.53 -25.23
CA GLY A 177 5.09 15.45 -26.17
C GLY A 177 4.34 16.57 -25.44
N ARG A 178 3.02 16.65 -25.67
CA ARG A 178 2.16 17.64 -24.98
C ARG A 178 1.63 17.16 -23.61
N TRP A 179 1.77 15.89 -23.30
CA TRP A 179 1.23 15.27 -22.11
C TRP A 179 2.20 15.32 -20.93
N SER A 180 1.68 15.40 -19.73
CA SER A 180 2.43 15.21 -18.51
C SER A 180 2.30 13.74 -18.08
N VAL A 181 3.42 13.10 -17.80
CA VAL A 181 3.48 11.71 -17.33
C VAL A 181 4.19 11.68 -15.98
N PRO A 182 3.92 10.69 -15.12
CA PRO A 182 4.65 10.51 -13.87
C PRO A 182 6.16 10.38 -14.12
N GLY A 183 6.95 11.01 -13.26
CA GLY A 183 8.40 10.80 -13.19
C GLY A 183 8.75 9.52 -12.43
N ALA A 184 10.05 9.28 -12.26
CA ALA A 184 10.51 8.20 -11.39
C ALA A 184 10.11 8.48 -9.95
N PRO A 185 9.55 7.49 -9.22
CA PRO A 185 9.08 7.68 -7.85
C PRO A 185 10.21 7.66 -6.82
N PHE A 186 11.44 7.60 -7.25
CA PHE A 186 12.62 7.63 -6.41
C PHE A 186 13.71 8.51 -7.01
N ARG A 187 14.56 9.05 -6.14
CA ARG A 187 15.67 9.94 -6.49
C ARG A 187 16.96 9.41 -5.88
N PHE A 188 18.02 9.41 -6.67
CA PHE A 188 19.36 9.05 -6.22
C PHE A 188 20.19 10.32 -5.99
N SER A 189 20.79 10.43 -4.80
CA SER A 189 21.79 11.46 -4.47
C SER A 189 23.12 10.77 -4.20
N SER A 190 24.06 10.83 -5.14
CA SER A 190 25.38 10.23 -4.95
C SER A 190 26.13 10.97 -3.84
N THR A 191 26.69 10.24 -2.90
CA THR A 191 27.41 10.79 -1.74
C THR A 191 28.89 10.41 -1.74
N SER A 192 29.27 9.43 -2.56
CA SER A 192 30.64 9.00 -2.75
C SER A 192 30.84 8.58 -4.21
N GLU A 193 31.96 8.99 -4.79
CA GLU A 193 32.40 8.50 -6.11
C GLU A 193 33.39 7.34 -5.98
N THR A 194 33.63 6.84 -4.77
CA THR A 194 34.56 5.75 -4.52
C THR A 194 33.85 4.42 -4.72
N PRO A 195 34.18 3.66 -5.74
CA PRO A 195 33.65 2.32 -5.96
C PRO A 195 33.90 1.41 -4.76
N SER A 196 32.91 0.57 -4.43
CA SER A 196 33.03 -0.39 -3.33
C SER A 196 32.55 -1.76 -3.79
N ALA A 197 33.38 -2.78 -3.57
CA ALA A 197 33.02 -4.15 -3.89
C ALA A 197 31.86 -4.64 -2.99
N LEU A 198 31.02 -5.49 -3.55
CA LEU A 198 30.06 -6.23 -2.75
C LEU A 198 30.78 -7.28 -1.92
N PRO A 199 30.29 -7.60 -0.71
CA PRO A 199 30.80 -8.70 0.08
C PRO A 199 30.77 -10.02 -0.70
N ASP A 200 31.72 -10.91 -0.42
CA ASP A 200 31.70 -12.26 -1.02
C ASP A 200 30.41 -12.99 -0.61
N PRO A 201 29.78 -13.73 -1.54
CA PRO A 201 28.58 -14.50 -1.22
C PRO A 201 28.94 -15.68 -0.29
N GLU A 202 28.04 -15.96 0.64
CA GLU A 202 28.14 -17.18 1.42
C GLU A 202 27.81 -18.40 0.55
N SER A 203 28.53 -19.49 0.71
CA SER A 203 28.53 -20.65 -0.20
C SER A 203 27.16 -21.37 -0.37
N ALA A 204 26.21 -21.14 0.51
CA ALA A 204 24.87 -21.73 0.48
C ALA A 204 23.72 -20.67 0.51
N GLY A 205 24.04 -19.40 0.34
CA GLY A 205 23.08 -18.30 0.44
C GLY A 205 22.30 -18.01 -0.84
N GLY A 206 21.28 -17.18 -0.73
CA GLY A 206 20.52 -16.62 -1.86
C GLY A 206 21.31 -15.54 -2.63
N PRO A 207 20.68 -14.93 -3.63
CA PRO A 207 21.30 -13.89 -4.49
C PRO A 207 21.97 -12.74 -3.73
N LEU A 208 21.43 -12.36 -2.57
CA LEU A 208 21.94 -11.28 -1.72
C LEU A 208 22.71 -11.78 -0.48
N SER A 209 23.16 -13.04 -0.46
CA SER A 209 23.96 -13.54 0.67
C SER A 209 25.22 -12.69 0.88
N GLY A 210 25.58 -12.45 2.14
CA GLY A 210 26.66 -11.55 2.52
C GLY A 210 26.28 -10.07 2.58
N ILE A 211 25.16 -9.66 2.00
CA ILE A 211 24.63 -8.28 2.13
C ILE A 211 23.95 -8.13 3.48
N ARG A 212 24.28 -7.07 4.21
CA ARG A 212 23.65 -6.73 5.50
C ARG A 212 22.79 -5.49 5.40
N VAL A 213 21.57 -5.59 5.90
CA VAL A 213 20.56 -4.50 5.92
C VAL A 213 20.23 -4.13 7.37
N LEU A 214 20.30 -2.86 7.72
CA LEU A 214 19.70 -2.32 8.94
C LEU A 214 18.31 -1.76 8.61
N ASP A 215 17.29 -2.31 9.27
CA ASP A 215 15.89 -1.96 9.06
C ASP A 215 15.35 -1.21 10.27
N LEU A 216 15.16 0.12 10.15
CA LEU A 216 14.50 0.96 11.14
C LEU A 216 13.03 1.19 10.82
N SER A 217 12.56 0.68 9.70
CA SER A 217 11.25 1.00 9.15
C SER A 217 10.10 0.44 9.99
N LYS A 218 8.91 1.05 9.84
CA LYS A 218 7.69 0.72 10.59
C LYS A 218 6.50 0.55 9.65
N VAL A 219 5.43 0.00 10.17
CA VAL A 219 4.14 -0.21 9.52
C VAL A 219 4.23 -1.23 8.40
N TRP A 220 4.28 -0.86 7.12
CA TRP A 220 4.21 -1.81 6.00
C TRP A 220 5.26 -1.57 4.91
N ALA A 221 5.31 -0.39 4.29
CA ALA A 221 6.12 -0.13 3.09
C ALA A 221 7.60 -0.48 3.25
N GLY A 222 8.28 0.09 4.25
CA GLY A 222 9.68 -0.20 4.55
C GLY A 222 9.91 -1.65 5.01
N PRO A 223 9.13 -2.16 5.99
CA PRO A 223 9.25 -3.55 6.41
C PRO A 223 9.05 -4.58 5.29
N LEU A 224 8.20 -4.28 4.28
CA LEU A 224 8.04 -5.14 3.10
C LEU A 224 9.31 -5.13 2.24
N ALA A 225 9.89 -3.96 1.98
CA ALA A 225 11.14 -3.86 1.23
C ALA A 225 12.28 -4.65 1.91
N ALA A 226 12.45 -4.45 3.22
CA ALA A 226 13.45 -5.16 4.01
C ALA A 226 13.19 -6.68 4.03
N ARG A 227 11.93 -7.11 4.13
CA ARG A 227 11.55 -8.53 4.07
C ARG A 227 11.90 -9.16 2.72
N ILE A 228 11.62 -8.51 1.60
CA ILE A 228 11.96 -9.03 0.26
C ILE A 228 13.48 -9.21 0.14
N LEU A 229 14.27 -8.25 0.64
CA LEU A 229 15.72 -8.40 0.64
C LEU A 229 16.18 -9.61 1.52
N ALA A 230 15.52 -9.85 2.66
CA ALA A 230 15.78 -11.03 3.50
C ALA A 230 15.41 -12.33 2.78
N GLU A 231 14.29 -12.37 2.07
CA GLU A 231 13.85 -13.52 1.25
C GLU A 231 14.84 -13.81 0.10
N LEU A 232 15.52 -12.78 -0.41
CA LEU A 232 16.61 -12.92 -1.39
C LEU A 232 17.96 -13.31 -0.78
N GLY A 233 18.04 -13.50 0.53
CA GLY A 233 19.23 -14.00 1.23
C GLY A 233 20.06 -12.93 1.94
N ALA A 234 19.65 -11.66 1.99
CA ALA A 234 20.34 -10.65 2.77
C ALA A 234 20.15 -10.91 4.29
N GLN A 235 21.18 -10.63 5.09
CA GLN A 235 21.03 -10.55 6.54
C GLN A 235 20.34 -9.25 6.92
N VAL A 236 19.10 -9.33 7.33
CA VAL A 236 18.32 -8.15 7.73
C VAL A 236 18.20 -8.08 9.24
N ILE A 237 18.72 -7.00 9.83
CA ILE A 237 18.66 -6.71 11.27
C ILE A 237 17.63 -5.59 11.48
N GLN A 238 16.47 -5.96 12.02
CA GLN A 238 15.46 -5.01 12.41
C GLN A 238 15.84 -4.33 13.73
N VAL A 239 15.97 -3.00 13.71
CA VAL A 239 16.25 -2.20 14.91
C VAL A 239 14.94 -1.73 15.51
N GLU A 240 14.65 -2.18 16.72
CA GLU A 240 13.41 -1.92 17.42
C GLU A 240 13.62 -1.01 18.63
N ALA A 241 12.72 -0.06 18.83
CA ALA A 241 12.66 0.68 20.08
C ALA A 241 12.07 -0.23 21.20
N PRO A 242 12.44 -0.06 22.46
CA PRO A 242 11.88 -0.82 23.58
C PRO A 242 10.34 -0.76 23.71
N TRP A 243 9.75 0.28 23.14
CA TRP A 243 8.29 0.51 23.07
C TRP A 243 7.73 0.34 21.65
N GLY A 244 8.54 -0.01 20.68
CA GLY A 244 8.22 0.08 19.25
C GLY A 244 7.27 -1.00 18.72
N ARG A 245 6.94 -2.02 19.51
CA ARG A 245 5.94 -3.04 19.19
C ARG A 245 4.61 -2.85 19.93
N GLY A 246 4.41 -1.67 20.51
CA GLY A 246 3.25 -1.36 21.32
C GLY A 246 3.47 -1.65 22.83
N PRO A 247 2.46 -1.46 23.65
CA PRO A 247 2.55 -1.67 25.08
C PRO A 247 2.87 -3.13 25.42
N ARG A 248 3.59 -3.36 26.51
CA ARG A 248 3.89 -4.72 27.00
C ARG A 248 2.61 -5.50 27.36
N GLU A 249 1.60 -4.78 27.78
CA GLU A 249 0.28 -5.30 28.06
C GLU A 249 -0.69 -4.66 27.06
N ILE A 250 -1.28 -5.47 26.20
CA ILE A 250 -2.31 -5.05 25.27
C ILE A 250 -3.65 -5.39 25.90
N PRO A 251 -4.56 -4.44 26.11
CA PRO A 251 -5.89 -4.72 26.66
C PRO A 251 -6.62 -5.81 25.88
N GLU A 252 -7.39 -6.65 26.58
CA GLU A 252 -8.13 -7.75 25.95
C GLU A 252 -9.10 -7.22 24.88
N SER A 253 -9.78 -6.11 25.13
CA SER A 253 -10.64 -5.43 24.17
C SER A 253 -9.91 -5.11 22.86
N LEU A 254 -8.68 -4.59 22.94
CA LEU A 254 -7.89 -4.28 21.77
C LEU A 254 -7.43 -5.55 21.02
N VAL A 255 -7.09 -6.62 21.74
CA VAL A 255 -6.75 -7.92 21.13
C VAL A 255 -7.94 -8.45 20.33
N VAL A 256 -9.13 -8.43 20.92
CA VAL A 256 -10.38 -8.87 20.29
C VAL A 256 -10.74 -7.97 19.10
N ALA A 257 -10.66 -6.65 19.24
CA ALA A 257 -11.00 -5.71 18.18
C ALA A 257 -10.05 -5.80 16.97
N GLN A 258 -8.76 -5.96 17.20
CA GLN A 258 -7.76 -6.04 16.13
C GLN A 258 -7.82 -7.35 15.35
N ARG A 259 -8.16 -8.46 16.00
CA ARG A 259 -8.24 -9.82 15.41
C ARG A 259 -6.95 -10.27 14.69
N PHE A 260 -5.80 -9.84 15.19
CA PHE A 260 -4.47 -10.20 14.68
C PHE A 260 -3.69 -11.13 15.63
N HIS A 261 -4.29 -11.54 16.74
CA HIS A 261 -3.64 -12.40 17.71
C HIS A 261 -4.15 -13.84 17.58
N PRO A 262 -3.33 -14.84 17.90
CA PRO A 262 -3.77 -16.23 17.89
C PRO A 262 -5.04 -16.42 18.73
N ASP A 263 -6.08 -16.97 18.10
CA ASP A 263 -7.41 -17.21 18.67
C ASP A 263 -8.10 -15.95 19.26
N ASN A 264 -7.61 -14.76 18.94
CA ASN A 264 -8.03 -13.47 19.51
C ASN A 264 -7.96 -13.42 21.04
N ILE A 265 -6.99 -14.10 21.62
CA ILE A 265 -6.80 -14.21 23.06
C ILE A 265 -5.49 -13.54 23.46
N GLN A 266 -5.51 -12.85 24.60
CA GLN A 266 -4.28 -12.44 25.27
C GLN A 266 -3.44 -13.69 25.60
N GLY A 267 -2.13 -13.56 25.51
CA GLY A 267 -1.19 -14.63 25.82
C GLY A 267 0.10 -14.06 26.38
N PRO A 268 1.06 -14.89 26.75
CA PRO A 268 2.37 -14.41 27.14
C PRO A 268 3.02 -13.70 25.96
N ASP A 269 3.90 -12.73 26.25
CA ASP A 269 4.66 -11.99 25.23
C ASP A 269 3.78 -11.40 24.11
N GLN A 270 2.70 -10.73 24.48
CA GLN A 270 1.66 -10.21 23.56
C GLN A 270 2.24 -9.41 22.39
N TRP A 271 3.30 -8.63 22.63
CA TRP A 271 4.02 -7.86 21.60
C TRP A 271 4.63 -8.72 20.50
N ASN A 272 4.90 -10.01 20.74
CA ASN A 272 5.38 -10.97 19.76
C ASN A 272 4.28 -11.80 19.09
N ARG A 273 3.04 -11.66 19.55
CA ARG A 273 1.90 -12.45 19.06
C ARG A 273 1.07 -11.74 17.99
N ASN A 274 1.32 -10.46 17.76
CA ASN A 274 0.59 -9.70 16.75
C ASN A 274 1.00 -10.16 15.35
N GLY A 275 0.06 -10.74 14.61
CA GLY A 275 0.29 -11.28 13.27
C GLY A 275 0.76 -10.24 12.25
N HIS A 276 0.42 -8.98 12.46
CA HIS A 276 0.90 -7.88 11.63
C HIS A 276 2.42 -7.71 11.72
N LEU A 277 2.96 -7.82 12.93
CA LEU A 277 4.40 -7.77 13.16
C LEU A 277 5.11 -9.06 12.70
N ILE A 278 4.47 -10.21 12.92
CA ILE A 278 5.02 -11.52 12.52
C ILE A 278 5.27 -11.56 11.01
N LYS A 279 4.28 -11.14 10.20
CA LYS A 279 4.42 -11.21 8.72
C LYS A 279 5.52 -10.31 8.16
N TYR A 280 5.82 -9.18 8.82
CA TYR A 280 6.88 -8.28 8.39
C TYR A 280 8.25 -8.62 8.98
N GLY A 281 8.26 -9.39 10.06
CA GLY A 281 9.49 -9.89 10.67
C GLY A 281 10.04 -11.18 10.06
N LEU A 282 9.37 -11.74 9.03
CA LEU A 282 9.83 -12.98 8.39
C LEU A 282 11.27 -12.82 7.85
N ASN A 283 12.11 -13.84 8.15
CA ASN A 283 13.52 -13.91 7.76
C ASN A 283 14.40 -12.76 8.26
N LYS A 284 13.96 -12.02 9.28
CA LYS A 284 14.73 -10.94 9.90
C LYS A 284 15.22 -11.34 11.29
N GLU A 285 16.40 -10.88 11.63
CA GLU A 285 16.91 -10.81 13.00
C GLU A 285 16.42 -9.52 13.66
N SER A 286 16.43 -9.44 14.97
CA SER A 286 15.98 -8.25 15.70
C SER A 286 16.97 -7.86 16.79
N VAL A 287 17.18 -6.54 16.92
CA VAL A 287 17.92 -5.95 18.03
C VAL A 287 17.09 -4.79 18.62
N VAL A 288 16.99 -4.74 19.94
CA VAL A 288 16.30 -3.67 20.65
C VAL A 288 17.29 -2.60 21.07
N LEU A 289 17.15 -1.41 20.51
CA LEU A 289 17.97 -0.23 20.83
C LEU A 289 17.09 0.99 21.06
N ASP A 290 17.33 1.69 22.17
CA ASP A 290 16.73 2.99 22.42
C ASP A 290 17.59 4.10 21.82
N LEU A 291 17.26 4.49 20.59
CA LEU A 291 18.01 5.53 19.86
C LEU A 291 17.83 6.95 20.44
N SER A 292 16.91 7.15 21.37
CA SER A 292 16.78 8.41 22.12
C SER A 292 17.81 8.54 23.23
N ARG A 293 18.49 7.45 23.59
CA ARG A 293 19.54 7.43 24.61
C ARG A 293 20.91 7.38 23.98
N THR A 294 21.86 8.03 24.64
CA THR A 294 23.26 8.13 24.17
C THR A 294 23.89 6.75 23.93
N GLU A 295 23.62 5.78 24.82
CA GLU A 295 24.20 4.44 24.74
C GLU A 295 23.61 3.64 23.57
N GLY A 296 22.29 3.78 23.36
CA GLY A 296 21.59 3.14 22.25
C GLY A 296 22.06 3.71 20.91
N LEU A 297 22.12 5.03 20.81
CA LEU A 297 22.62 5.72 19.62
C LEU A 297 24.08 5.34 19.32
N ALA A 298 24.98 5.39 20.32
CA ALA A 298 26.37 5.00 20.14
C ALA A 298 26.53 3.53 19.72
N THR A 299 25.64 2.64 20.17
CA THR A 299 25.62 1.25 19.73
C THR A 299 25.18 1.13 18.29
N PHE A 300 24.13 1.87 17.90
CA PHE A 300 23.65 1.90 16.53
C PHE A 300 24.71 2.45 15.56
N GLU A 301 25.40 3.54 15.93
CA GLU A 301 26.48 4.09 15.11
C GLU A 301 27.64 3.10 14.89
N ARG A 302 27.87 2.16 15.82
CA ARG A 302 28.85 1.07 15.61
C ARG A 302 28.33 -0.04 14.68
N LEU A 303 27.01 -0.19 14.54
CA LEU A 303 26.42 -1.13 13.60
C LEU A 303 26.45 -0.59 12.16
N VAL A 304 26.26 0.70 11.95
CA VAL A 304 26.21 1.33 10.61
C VAL A 304 27.39 0.93 9.72
N PRO A 305 28.67 0.99 10.17
CA PRO A 305 29.81 0.59 9.33
C PRO A 305 29.79 -0.88 8.89
N THR A 306 28.99 -1.74 9.53
CA THR A 306 28.88 -3.16 9.18
C THR A 306 27.76 -3.43 8.17
N ALA A 307 26.97 -2.43 7.81
CA ALA A 307 25.82 -2.56 6.92
C ALA A 307 26.14 -2.10 5.50
N ASP A 308 25.48 -2.70 4.54
CA ASP A 308 25.49 -2.31 3.14
C ASP A 308 24.32 -1.40 2.82
N VAL A 309 23.19 -1.64 3.46
CA VAL A 309 21.92 -0.90 3.26
C VAL A 309 21.34 -0.50 4.61
N LEU A 310 20.80 0.70 4.68
CA LEU A 310 19.98 1.18 5.79
C LEU A 310 18.63 1.64 5.24
N ILE A 311 17.52 1.16 5.83
CA ILE A 311 16.16 1.48 5.41
C ILE A 311 15.41 2.14 6.55
N GLU A 312 14.73 3.26 6.27
CA GLU A 312 13.77 3.87 7.17
C GLU A 312 12.59 4.49 6.39
N ASN A 313 11.46 4.66 7.05
CA ASN A 313 10.28 5.30 6.47
C ASN A 313 9.61 6.29 7.43
N PHE A 314 10.43 6.99 8.18
CA PHE A 314 9.99 8.02 9.12
C PHE A 314 9.62 9.33 8.42
N SER A 315 9.00 10.24 9.17
CA SER A 315 8.91 11.64 8.75
C SER A 315 10.32 12.23 8.61
N PRO A 316 10.57 13.14 7.65
CA PRO A 316 11.92 13.64 7.31
C PRO A 316 12.72 14.22 8.48
N ARG A 317 12.02 14.69 9.52
CA ARG A 317 12.63 15.29 10.73
C ARG A 317 13.26 14.27 11.69
N VAL A 318 12.83 12.98 11.65
CA VAL A 318 13.18 12.01 12.70
C VAL A 318 14.66 11.66 12.67
N MET A 319 15.22 11.28 11.53
CA MET A 319 16.64 10.93 11.44
C MET A 319 17.58 12.10 11.81
N PRO A 320 17.35 13.35 11.34
CA PRO A 320 18.10 14.51 11.82
C PRO A 320 17.97 14.78 13.32
N GLN A 321 16.77 14.62 13.91
CA GLN A 321 16.56 14.78 15.36
C GLN A 321 17.34 13.75 16.19
N LEU A 322 17.55 12.55 15.64
CA LEU A 322 18.39 11.52 16.25
C LEU A 322 19.89 11.76 16.01
N GLY A 323 20.28 12.80 15.25
CA GLY A 323 21.67 13.02 14.85
C GLY A 323 22.18 12.03 13.80
N LEU A 324 21.27 11.33 13.12
CA LEU A 324 21.53 10.32 12.09
C LEU A 324 21.12 10.81 10.70
N ASP A 325 21.37 12.06 10.41
CA ASP A 325 21.11 12.61 9.07
C ASP A 325 22.00 11.92 8.01
N GLU A 326 21.69 12.17 6.75
CA GLU A 326 22.39 11.63 5.59
C GLU A 326 23.92 11.84 5.67
N HIS A 327 24.34 13.05 6.03
CA HIS A 327 25.76 13.38 6.16
C HIS A 327 26.44 12.55 7.26
N ARG A 328 25.78 12.39 8.42
CA ARG A 328 26.30 11.57 9.52
C ARG A 328 26.40 10.10 9.11
N LEU A 329 25.37 9.55 8.49
CA LEU A 329 25.36 8.15 8.05
C LEU A 329 26.49 7.86 7.06
N HIS A 330 26.67 8.71 6.05
CA HIS A 330 27.77 8.54 5.08
C HIS A 330 29.16 8.87 5.66
N SER A 331 29.25 9.68 6.71
CA SER A 331 30.52 9.83 7.44
C SER A 331 30.94 8.55 8.19
N LEU A 332 29.96 7.76 8.65
CA LEU A 332 30.20 6.46 9.31
C LEU A 332 30.49 5.36 8.30
N LYS A 333 29.82 5.36 7.14
CA LYS A 333 29.91 4.38 6.06
C LYS A 333 29.79 5.08 4.72
N PRO A 334 30.91 5.48 4.07
CA PRO A 334 30.87 6.24 2.82
C PRO A 334 30.18 5.53 1.64
N ASP A 335 30.22 4.21 1.61
CA ASP A 335 29.61 3.38 0.58
C ASP A 335 28.24 2.80 0.99
N LEU A 336 27.60 3.35 2.03
CA LEU A 336 26.26 2.97 2.47
C LEU A 336 25.24 3.29 1.39
N ILE A 337 24.30 2.38 1.19
CA ILE A 337 23.04 2.65 0.48
C ILE A 337 22.01 3.03 1.54
N TYR A 338 21.66 4.31 1.60
CA TYR A 338 20.67 4.83 2.53
C TYR A 338 19.33 5.04 1.83
N MET A 339 18.32 4.24 2.17
CA MET A 339 16.95 4.33 1.66
C MET A 339 16.06 5.04 2.68
N THR A 340 15.46 6.16 2.28
CA THR A 340 14.47 6.92 3.05
C THR A 340 13.13 6.96 2.29
N MET A 341 12.03 6.64 2.98
CA MET A 341 10.70 6.45 2.37
C MET A 341 9.60 7.25 3.08
N PRO A 342 9.70 8.58 3.16
CA PRO A 342 8.65 9.39 3.74
C PRO A 342 7.37 9.37 2.89
N GLY A 343 6.22 9.68 3.47
CA GLY A 343 4.95 9.70 2.77
C GLY A 343 4.93 10.61 1.55
N TYR A 344 5.37 11.86 1.74
CA TYR A 344 5.30 12.92 0.71
C TYR A 344 6.68 13.38 0.20
N GLY A 345 7.77 12.73 0.63
CA GLY A 345 9.13 13.14 0.28
C GLY A 345 9.76 14.03 1.34
N ARG A 346 11.07 14.31 1.17
CA ARG A 346 11.91 15.07 2.12
C ARG A 346 11.89 16.59 1.88
N SER A 347 11.07 17.06 0.95
CA SER A 347 10.99 18.47 0.57
C SER A 347 9.62 18.84 0.02
N GLY A 348 9.26 20.11 0.12
CA GLY A 348 8.01 20.65 -0.42
C GLY A 348 6.95 20.94 0.63
N PRO A 349 5.81 21.52 0.20
CA PRO A 349 4.75 21.96 1.12
C PRO A 349 4.24 20.88 2.07
N ALA A 350 4.17 19.61 1.61
CA ALA A 350 3.68 18.49 2.39
C ALA A 350 4.80 17.64 3.02
N GLU A 351 6.06 18.10 3.08
CA GLU A 351 7.20 17.32 3.61
C GLU A 351 6.97 16.83 5.05
N ASN A 352 6.26 17.62 5.86
CA ASN A 352 5.99 17.32 7.26
C ASN A 352 4.60 16.69 7.50
N TRP A 353 3.83 16.42 6.45
CA TRP A 353 2.55 15.76 6.58
C TRP A 353 2.72 14.33 7.05
N VAL A 354 1.90 13.97 8.03
CA VAL A 354 1.81 12.57 8.49
C VAL A 354 0.96 11.78 7.51
N ALA A 355 1.40 10.56 7.19
CA ALA A 355 0.76 9.75 6.18
C ALA A 355 0.61 8.29 6.63
N TYR A 356 -0.52 7.72 6.24
CA TYR A 356 -0.72 6.28 6.13
C TYR A 356 -1.12 5.94 4.69
N GLY A 357 -0.94 4.70 4.29
CA GLY A 357 -1.35 4.25 2.95
C GLY A 357 -2.79 4.60 2.62
N THR A 358 -3.67 4.59 3.61
CA THR A 358 -5.10 4.94 3.47
C THR A 358 -5.34 6.39 3.09
N THR A 359 -4.52 7.33 3.57
CA THR A 359 -4.64 8.76 3.20
C THR A 359 -3.89 9.08 1.91
N ILE A 360 -2.74 8.43 1.68
CA ILE A 360 -2.00 8.58 0.42
C ILE A 360 -2.82 8.04 -0.76
N ASP A 361 -3.54 6.93 -0.58
CA ASP A 361 -4.42 6.32 -1.58
C ASP A 361 -5.35 7.35 -2.23
N SER A 362 -6.11 8.05 -1.39
CA SER A 362 -7.05 9.06 -1.85
C SER A 362 -6.35 10.32 -2.41
N HIS A 363 -5.28 10.77 -1.75
CA HIS A 363 -4.53 11.94 -2.22
C HIS A 363 -3.86 11.69 -3.57
N ALA A 364 -3.42 10.46 -3.84
CA ALA A 364 -2.85 10.04 -5.12
C ALA A 364 -3.92 9.80 -6.22
N GLY A 365 -5.19 10.03 -5.94
CA GLY A 365 -6.27 9.91 -6.92
C GLY A 365 -6.82 8.50 -7.09
N LEU A 366 -6.30 7.48 -6.40
CA LEU A 366 -6.78 6.10 -6.58
C LEU A 366 -8.25 5.92 -6.22
N SER A 367 -8.72 6.59 -5.18
CA SER A 367 -10.12 6.55 -4.75
C SER A 367 -11.08 7.05 -5.84
N GLN A 368 -10.62 7.94 -6.73
CA GLN A 368 -11.42 8.44 -7.85
C GLN A 368 -11.61 7.41 -8.97
N LEU A 369 -10.88 6.30 -8.90
CA LEU A 369 -10.95 5.20 -9.86
C LEU A 369 -11.71 4.00 -9.30
N VAL A 370 -12.18 4.08 -8.05
CA VAL A 370 -12.90 3.02 -7.35
C VAL A 370 -14.29 3.51 -6.98
N GLY A 371 -15.31 2.82 -7.43
CA GLY A 371 -16.71 3.14 -7.17
C GLY A 371 -17.62 2.61 -8.27
N TYR A 372 -18.90 2.62 -8.01
CA TYR A 372 -19.91 2.24 -8.98
C TYR A 372 -20.40 3.46 -9.77
N ARG A 373 -20.96 3.20 -10.94
CA ARG A 373 -21.51 4.24 -11.80
C ARG A 373 -22.57 5.05 -11.04
N ASP A 374 -22.51 6.36 -11.21
CA ASP A 374 -23.43 7.32 -10.58
C ASP A 374 -23.36 7.37 -9.04
N GLU A 375 -22.33 6.80 -8.44
CA GLU A 375 -22.05 6.85 -7.02
C GLU A 375 -20.87 7.80 -6.69
N HIS A 376 -20.42 7.73 -5.46
CA HIS A 376 -19.28 8.48 -4.97
C HIS A 376 -17.99 7.66 -5.03
N PRO A 377 -16.82 8.31 -4.96
CA PRO A 377 -15.53 7.61 -4.84
C PRO A 377 -15.47 6.73 -3.61
N TRP A 378 -14.82 5.57 -3.75
CA TRP A 378 -14.62 4.61 -2.68
C TRP A 378 -13.13 4.44 -2.39
N LYS A 379 -12.79 4.13 -1.13
CA LYS A 379 -11.44 3.72 -0.79
C LYS A 379 -11.08 2.42 -1.51
N CYS A 380 -9.80 2.22 -1.80
CA CYS A 380 -9.33 0.93 -2.28
C CYS A 380 -9.45 -0.16 -1.19
N GLY A 381 -9.65 -1.40 -1.58
CA GLY A 381 -9.77 -2.53 -0.65
C GLY A 381 -8.45 -2.85 0.07
N VAL A 382 -7.30 -2.51 -0.53
CA VAL A 382 -5.94 -2.65 0.00
C VAL A 382 -5.29 -1.27 0.04
N ALA A 383 -4.49 -0.98 1.05
CA ALA A 383 -3.67 0.22 1.10
C ALA A 383 -2.50 0.12 0.10
N TRP A 384 -2.80 0.25 -1.20
CA TRP A 384 -1.86 0.12 -2.30
C TRP A 384 -0.58 0.97 -2.18
N PRO A 385 -0.62 2.18 -1.61
CA PRO A 385 0.59 2.99 -1.44
C PRO A 385 1.73 2.28 -0.75
N ASP A 386 1.45 1.53 0.31
CA ASP A 386 2.48 0.83 1.08
C ASP A 386 3.21 -0.24 0.26
N PRO A 387 2.54 -1.27 -0.31
CA PRO A 387 3.24 -2.31 -1.06
C PRO A 387 3.88 -1.78 -2.35
N ILE A 388 3.27 -0.83 -3.04
CA ILE A 388 3.86 -0.23 -4.25
C ILE A 388 5.15 0.52 -3.89
N ALA A 389 5.13 1.35 -2.85
CA ALA A 389 6.34 2.04 -2.40
C ALA A 389 7.43 1.06 -1.92
N GLY A 390 7.04 -0.01 -1.21
CA GLY A 390 7.96 -1.06 -0.78
C GLY A 390 8.64 -1.77 -1.95
N LEU A 391 7.89 -2.09 -3.01
CA LEU A 391 8.44 -2.71 -4.23
C LEU A 391 9.35 -1.75 -5.01
N HIS A 392 8.98 -0.48 -5.12
CA HIS A 392 9.86 0.54 -5.72
C HIS A 392 11.15 0.72 -4.91
N ALA A 393 11.06 0.73 -3.59
CA ALA A 393 12.23 0.83 -2.73
C ALA A 393 13.15 -0.38 -2.89
N THR A 394 12.59 -1.60 -2.90
CA THR A 394 13.37 -2.82 -3.17
C THR A 394 14.07 -2.73 -4.52
N SER A 395 13.35 -2.32 -5.56
CA SER A 395 13.88 -2.15 -6.91
C SER A 395 15.04 -1.15 -6.95
N ALA A 396 14.86 0.00 -6.30
CA ALA A 396 15.89 1.04 -6.25
C ALA A 396 17.13 0.61 -5.45
N ILE A 397 16.94 -0.12 -4.34
CA ILE A 397 18.05 -0.70 -3.55
C ILE A 397 18.83 -1.72 -4.40
N LEU A 398 18.15 -2.59 -5.14
CA LEU A 398 18.82 -3.56 -6.01
C LEU A 398 19.64 -2.87 -7.11
N VAL A 399 19.10 -1.83 -7.74
CA VAL A 399 19.84 -1.00 -8.70
C VAL A 399 21.07 -0.36 -8.04
N ALA A 400 20.92 0.20 -6.85
CA ALA A 400 22.01 0.83 -6.12
C ALA A 400 23.10 -0.17 -5.71
N LEU A 401 22.73 -1.36 -5.25
CA LEU A 401 23.68 -2.45 -4.96
C LEU A 401 24.45 -2.87 -6.22
N TRP A 402 23.74 -2.99 -7.35
CA TRP A 402 24.37 -3.30 -8.64
C TRP A 402 25.37 -2.24 -9.05
N ASP A 403 24.99 -0.97 -8.93
CA ASP A 403 25.80 0.16 -9.37
C ASP A 403 26.92 0.55 -8.38
N ARG A 404 26.84 0.08 -7.12
CA ARG A 404 27.80 0.40 -6.05
C ARG A 404 29.26 0.09 -6.42
N GLN A 405 29.47 -0.96 -7.21
CA GLN A 405 30.80 -1.32 -7.68
C GLN A 405 31.41 -0.26 -8.60
N SER A 406 30.61 0.59 -9.21
CA SER A 406 31.04 1.67 -10.09
C SER A 406 30.94 3.06 -9.45
N LYS A 407 29.96 3.29 -8.56
CA LYS A 407 29.63 4.64 -8.06
C LYS A 407 29.73 4.82 -6.56
N GLY A 408 29.89 3.75 -5.78
CA GLY A 408 29.98 3.85 -4.32
C GLY A 408 28.63 4.06 -3.62
N GLY A 409 28.63 4.79 -2.49
CA GLY A 409 27.44 5.01 -1.65
C GLY A 409 26.44 6.00 -2.24
N VAL A 410 25.17 5.81 -1.86
CA VAL A 410 24.09 6.65 -2.38
C VAL A 410 22.96 6.79 -1.34
N THR A 411 22.33 7.96 -1.30
CA THR A 411 21.04 8.14 -0.68
C THR A 411 19.94 7.99 -1.72
N ILE A 412 18.95 7.17 -1.42
CA ILE A 412 17.76 6.95 -2.23
C ILE A 412 16.56 7.52 -1.47
N GLU A 413 15.88 8.47 -2.05
CA GLU A 413 14.62 8.99 -1.54
C GLU A 413 13.47 8.44 -2.38
N ALA A 414 12.50 7.77 -1.76
CA ALA A 414 11.28 7.29 -2.39
C ALA A 414 10.07 7.87 -1.66
N ALA A 415 9.33 8.80 -2.29
CA ALA A 415 8.09 9.31 -1.75
C ALA A 415 6.94 8.34 -2.05
N GLN A 416 6.23 7.87 -1.02
CA GLN A 416 5.11 6.93 -1.21
C GLN A 416 4.01 7.52 -2.10
N PHE A 417 3.75 8.81 -1.99
CA PHE A 417 2.80 9.54 -2.82
C PHE A 417 3.18 9.48 -4.31
N GLU A 418 4.43 9.77 -4.65
CA GLU A 418 4.96 9.70 -6.02
C GLU A 418 4.93 8.25 -6.55
N ALA A 419 5.29 7.27 -5.72
CA ALA A 419 5.24 5.86 -6.06
C ALA A 419 3.83 5.39 -6.40
N THR A 420 2.84 5.85 -5.64
CA THR A 420 1.43 5.53 -5.88
C THR A 420 0.93 6.10 -7.20
N ILE A 421 1.28 7.36 -7.51
CA ILE A 421 0.86 8.00 -8.77
C ILE A 421 1.53 7.34 -9.98
N SER A 422 2.73 6.79 -9.82
CA SER A 422 3.45 6.16 -10.94
C SER A 422 2.71 4.96 -11.54
N VAL A 423 1.83 4.28 -10.77
CA VAL A 423 1.07 3.11 -11.22
C VAL A 423 -0.32 3.43 -11.80
N ILE A 424 -0.64 4.71 -11.99
CA ILE A 424 -1.83 5.19 -12.70
C ILE A 424 -1.48 6.14 -13.86
N GLY A 425 -0.25 6.02 -14.36
CA GLY A 425 0.25 6.92 -15.39
C GLY A 425 -0.53 6.86 -16.71
N ASP A 426 -1.02 5.70 -17.07
CA ASP A 426 -1.91 5.44 -18.20
C ASP A 426 -3.24 6.21 -18.07
N VAL A 427 -3.91 6.08 -16.93
CA VAL A 427 -5.17 6.78 -16.63
C VAL A 427 -4.97 8.31 -16.64
N ILE A 428 -3.85 8.80 -16.12
CA ILE A 428 -3.52 10.23 -16.13
C ILE A 428 -3.35 10.76 -17.57
N VAL A 429 -2.75 9.97 -18.45
CA VAL A 429 -2.59 10.34 -19.85
C VAL A 429 -3.94 10.31 -20.57
N GLU A 430 -4.73 9.26 -20.36
CA GLU A 430 -6.07 9.13 -20.93
C GLU A 430 -6.96 10.32 -20.53
N ALA A 431 -7.04 10.65 -19.24
CA ALA A 431 -7.80 11.81 -18.76
C ALA A 431 -7.37 13.15 -19.40
N GLN A 432 -6.07 13.32 -19.65
CA GLN A 432 -5.56 14.50 -20.38
C GLN A 432 -5.95 14.48 -21.87
N MET A 433 -6.00 13.29 -22.50
CA MET A 433 -6.41 13.15 -23.90
C MET A 433 -7.89 13.45 -24.08
N ASP A 434 -8.72 12.97 -23.18
CA ASP A 434 -10.17 13.12 -23.21
C ASP A 434 -10.64 14.50 -22.70
N GLY A 435 -9.82 15.14 -21.85
CA GLY A 435 -10.12 16.43 -21.26
C GLY A 435 -11.15 16.38 -20.13
N HIS A 436 -11.43 15.21 -19.58
CA HIS A 436 -12.34 14.99 -18.44
C HIS A 436 -11.83 13.92 -17.48
N GLU A 437 -12.40 13.92 -16.27
CA GLU A 437 -12.10 12.90 -15.26
C GLU A 437 -12.61 11.52 -15.71
N PRO A 438 -11.90 10.44 -15.34
CA PRO A 438 -12.34 9.07 -15.60
C PRO A 438 -13.70 8.79 -14.94
N SER A 439 -14.57 8.05 -15.64
CA SER A 439 -15.84 7.61 -15.09
C SER A 439 -15.65 6.42 -14.14
N LEU A 440 -16.43 6.38 -13.05
CA LEU A 440 -16.51 5.21 -12.19
C LEU A 440 -17.20 4.07 -12.92
N MET A 441 -16.55 2.91 -13.03
CA MET A 441 -17.05 1.77 -13.80
C MET A 441 -17.43 0.56 -12.95
N GLY A 442 -17.22 0.63 -11.62
CA GLY A 442 -17.44 -0.53 -10.74
C GLY A 442 -16.46 -1.65 -11.06
N ASN A 443 -17.00 -2.82 -11.41
CA ASN A 443 -16.22 -4.00 -11.78
C ASN A 443 -16.09 -4.17 -13.31
N ARG A 444 -16.58 -3.21 -14.09
CA ARG A 444 -16.56 -3.24 -15.55
C ARG A 444 -15.23 -2.75 -16.12
N ASP A 445 -14.96 -3.14 -17.34
CA ASP A 445 -13.83 -2.70 -18.15
C ASP A 445 -14.33 -2.20 -19.52
N GLN A 446 -13.55 -1.34 -20.17
CA GLN A 446 -13.91 -0.82 -21.50
C GLN A 446 -13.54 -1.80 -22.61
N ASP A 447 -12.54 -2.63 -22.39
CA ASP A 447 -11.98 -3.54 -23.39
C ASP A 447 -12.52 -4.96 -23.26
N PHE A 448 -12.84 -5.41 -22.05
CA PHE A 448 -13.35 -6.75 -21.76
C PHE A 448 -14.85 -6.70 -21.44
N ILE A 449 -15.69 -7.12 -22.38
CA ILE A 449 -17.15 -7.00 -22.25
C ILE A 449 -17.84 -8.33 -22.56
N PRO A 450 -18.58 -8.91 -21.57
CA PRO A 450 -18.70 -8.43 -20.19
C PRO A 450 -17.45 -8.66 -19.35
N GLN A 451 -17.24 -7.75 -18.39
CA GLN A 451 -16.39 -7.97 -17.23
C GLN A 451 -17.16 -7.55 -15.99
N GLY A 452 -17.21 -8.42 -15.00
CA GLY A 452 -17.96 -8.16 -13.78
C GLY A 452 -17.63 -9.12 -12.66
N VAL A 453 -18.23 -8.86 -11.49
CA VAL A 453 -18.26 -9.76 -10.34
C VAL A 453 -19.72 -10.05 -10.04
N TYR A 454 -20.09 -11.32 -10.15
CA TYR A 454 -21.48 -11.76 -10.11
C TYR A 454 -21.75 -12.64 -8.88
N PRO A 455 -22.96 -12.55 -8.26
CA PRO A 455 -23.29 -13.35 -7.09
C PRO A 455 -23.43 -14.82 -7.46
N CYS A 456 -22.98 -15.71 -6.57
CA CYS A 456 -23.17 -17.15 -6.64
C CYS A 456 -24.11 -17.64 -5.54
N GLU A 457 -24.39 -18.94 -5.47
CA GLU A 457 -25.17 -19.55 -4.42
C GLU A 457 -24.49 -19.35 -3.05
N GLY A 458 -25.26 -18.94 -2.04
CA GLY A 458 -24.79 -18.74 -0.68
C GLY A 458 -24.69 -17.28 -0.28
N VAL A 459 -24.15 -17.03 0.92
CA VAL A 459 -23.98 -15.68 1.47
C VAL A 459 -22.59 -15.17 1.14
N ASP A 460 -22.52 -14.02 0.49
CA ASP A 460 -21.27 -13.35 0.10
C ASP A 460 -20.35 -14.23 -0.78
N GLN A 461 -20.94 -15.06 -1.66
CA GLN A 461 -20.23 -15.86 -2.63
C GLN A 461 -20.27 -15.19 -4.00
N TRP A 462 -19.13 -15.10 -4.67
CA TRP A 462 -18.98 -14.30 -5.90
C TRP A 462 -18.05 -14.96 -6.89
N ILE A 463 -18.32 -14.76 -8.18
CA ILE A 463 -17.43 -15.14 -9.27
C ILE A 463 -17.07 -13.92 -10.11
N ALA A 464 -15.80 -13.81 -10.48
CA ALA A 464 -15.35 -12.83 -11.46
C ALA A 464 -15.33 -13.47 -12.85
N ILE A 465 -15.97 -12.80 -13.81
CA ILE A 465 -16.01 -13.23 -15.23
C ILE A 465 -15.48 -12.08 -16.07
N SER A 466 -14.56 -12.38 -17.00
CA SER A 466 -14.00 -11.43 -17.94
C SER A 466 -13.90 -12.07 -19.31
N ILE A 467 -14.51 -11.46 -20.32
CA ILE A 467 -14.52 -11.95 -21.69
C ILE A 467 -13.47 -11.20 -22.51
N VAL A 468 -12.44 -11.93 -22.92
CA VAL A 468 -11.24 -11.36 -23.55
C VAL A 468 -11.31 -11.35 -25.08
N ASP A 469 -12.15 -12.22 -25.68
CA ASP A 469 -12.31 -12.31 -27.14
C ASP A 469 -13.71 -12.79 -27.55
N GLU A 470 -13.96 -12.86 -28.85
CA GLU A 470 -15.27 -13.25 -29.40
C GLU A 470 -15.58 -14.73 -29.18
N LEU A 471 -14.57 -15.62 -29.19
CA LEU A 471 -14.78 -17.05 -28.92
C LEU A 471 -15.26 -17.26 -27.48
N ALA A 472 -14.62 -16.60 -26.51
CA ALA A 472 -15.04 -16.66 -25.11
C ALA A 472 -16.47 -16.12 -24.92
N TRP A 473 -16.88 -15.10 -25.72
CA TRP A 473 -18.26 -14.62 -25.70
C TRP A 473 -19.26 -15.66 -26.22
N GLU A 474 -18.97 -16.28 -27.37
CA GLU A 474 -19.84 -17.33 -27.95
C GLU A 474 -20.01 -18.49 -26.97
N VAL A 475 -18.91 -18.97 -26.39
CA VAL A 475 -18.92 -20.05 -25.40
C VAL A 475 -19.70 -19.65 -24.14
N LEU A 476 -19.54 -18.42 -23.63
CA LEU A 476 -20.33 -17.95 -22.48
C LEU A 476 -21.83 -17.92 -22.82
N CYS A 477 -22.23 -17.48 -24.02
CA CYS A 477 -23.63 -17.47 -24.45
C CYS A 477 -24.24 -18.86 -24.43
N GLU A 478 -23.48 -19.86 -24.90
CA GLU A 478 -23.96 -21.26 -24.93
C GLU A 478 -24.07 -21.84 -23.51
N ILE A 479 -23.05 -21.66 -22.66
CA ILE A 479 -23.02 -22.25 -21.31
C ILE A 479 -24.04 -21.60 -20.37
N ALA A 480 -24.23 -20.31 -20.48
CA ALA A 480 -25.15 -19.55 -19.66
C ALA A 480 -26.57 -19.47 -20.25
N GLU A 481 -26.80 -20.11 -21.39
CA GLU A 481 -28.09 -20.11 -22.11
C GLU A 481 -28.63 -18.69 -22.31
N LEU A 482 -27.73 -17.76 -22.67
CA LEU A 482 -28.11 -16.36 -22.91
C LEU A 482 -29.05 -16.25 -24.13
N PRO A 483 -29.77 -15.11 -24.28
CA PRO A 483 -30.64 -14.90 -25.44
C PRO A 483 -29.91 -15.16 -26.76
N THR A 484 -30.51 -15.94 -27.63
CA THR A 484 -29.89 -16.40 -28.89
C THR A 484 -29.53 -15.28 -29.86
N ASP A 485 -30.19 -14.14 -29.77
CA ASP A 485 -29.88 -12.93 -30.52
C ASP A 485 -28.63 -12.21 -30.00
N TRP A 486 -28.08 -12.59 -28.86
CA TRP A 486 -26.83 -12.08 -28.32
C TRP A 486 -25.56 -12.77 -28.85
N LEU A 487 -25.71 -13.99 -29.38
CA LEU A 487 -24.57 -14.81 -29.83
C LEU A 487 -23.62 -14.07 -30.82
N GLY A 488 -24.19 -13.28 -31.70
CA GLY A 488 -23.42 -12.56 -32.72
C GLY A 488 -23.14 -11.09 -32.39
N LEU A 489 -23.38 -10.65 -31.17
CA LEU A 489 -23.14 -9.25 -30.80
C LEU A 489 -21.65 -8.91 -30.85
N THR A 490 -21.36 -7.81 -31.55
CA THR A 490 -20.03 -7.21 -31.52
C THR A 490 -19.75 -6.62 -30.13
N ARG A 491 -18.47 -6.40 -29.80
CA ARG A 491 -18.05 -5.74 -28.56
C ARG A 491 -18.79 -4.41 -28.33
N SER A 492 -18.97 -3.59 -29.37
CA SER A 492 -19.69 -2.31 -29.24
C SER A 492 -21.17 -2.49 -28.91
N GLU A 493 -21.82 -3.52 -29.44
CA GLU A 493 -23.20 -3.85 -29.13
C GLU A 493 -23.34 -4.42 -27.72
N ARG A 494 -22.40 -5.26 -27.28
CA ARG A 494 -22.31 -5.73 -25.89
C ARG A 494 -22.15 -4.56 -24.92
N LEU A 495 -21.33 -3.55 -25.27
CA LEU A 495 -21.18 -2.36 -24.44
C LEU A 495 -22.50 -1.62 -24.24
N MET A 496 -23.32 -1.51 -25.29
CA MET A 496 -24.65 -0.88 -25.19
C MET A 496 -25.65 -1.70 -24.37
N LEU A 497 -25.49 -3.02 -24.33
CA LEU A 497 -26.35 -3.96 -23.61
C LEU A 497 -25.75 -4.39 -22.26
N HIS A 498 -24.67 -3.76 -21.80
CA HIS A 498 -23.89 -4.23 -20.65
C HIS A 498 -24.75 -4.41 -19.40
N ASP A 499 -25.68 -3.51 -19.10
CA ASP A 499 -26.58 -3.61 -17.94
C ASP A 499 -27.50 -4.85 -18.05
N SER A 500 -27.99 -5.15 -19.26
CA SER A 500 -28.82 -6.34 -19.50
C SER A 500 -28.01 -7.64 -19.41
N ILE A 501 -26.80 -7.62 -19.95
CA ILE A 501 -25.88 -8.78 -19.89
C ILE A 501 -25.52 -9.08 -18.44
N ASP A 502 -25.18 -8.04 -17.66
CA ASP A 502 -24.85 -8.23 -16.23
C ASP A 502 -26.03 -8.77 -15.43
N ALA A 503 -27.27 -8.34 -15.72
CA ALA A 503 -28.46 -8.81 -15.04
C ALA A 503 -28.71 -10.32 -15.33
N GLU A 504 -28.59 -10.73 -16.58
CA GLU A 504 -28.74 -12.17 -16.96
C GLU A 504 -27.62 -13.02 -16.36
N LEU A 505 -26.38 -12.57 -16.42
CA LEU A 505 -25.26 -13.28 -15.81
C LEU A 505 -25.42 -13.39 -14.29
N ALA A 506 -25.84 -12.33 -13.61
CA ALA A 506 -26.07 -12.37 -12.16
C ALA A 506 -27.19 -13.37 -11.80
N SER A 507 -28.26 -13.41 -12.60
CA SER A 507 -29.35 -14.37 -12.43
C SER A 507 -28.89 -15.81 -12.65
N TRP A 508 -28.06 -16.03 -13.65
CA TRP A 508 -27.55 -17.36 -13.99
C TRP A 508 -26.55 -17.85 -12.94
N THR A 509 -25.52 -17.04 -12.59
CA THR A 509 -24.45 -17.43 -11.65
C THR A 509 -24.98 -17.70 -10.25
N HIS A 510 -26.07 -17.01 -9.84
CA HIS A 510 -26.69 -17.20 -8.52
C HIS A 510 -27.16 -18.64 -8.23
N ASN A 511 -27.32 -19.46 -9.27
CA ASN A 511 -27.76 -20.86 -9.15
C ASN A 511 -26.61 -21.87 -8.97
N PHE A 512 -25.36 -21.41 -8.87
CA PHE A 512 -24.19 -22.28 -8.85
C PHE A 512 -23.27 -21.96 -7.65
N ASP A 513 -22.63 -23.01 -7.13
CA ASP A 513 -21.44 -22.84 -6.28
C ASP A 513 -20.33 -22.14 -7.09
N GLN A 514 -19.65 -21.18 -6.45
CA GLN A 514 -18.64 -20.36 -7.12
C GLN A 514 -17.43 -21.16 -7.62
N ILE A 515 -17.02 -22.21 -6.91
CA ILE A 515 -15.84 -23.03 -7.27
C ILE A 515 -16.19 -23.95 -8.42
N ASP A 516 -17.35 -24.62 -8.34
CA ASP A 516 -17.84 -25.52 -9.39
C ASP A 516 -18.08 -24.77 -10.70
N LEU A 517 -18.65 -23.55 -10.61
CA LEU A 517 -18.85 -22.70 -11.78
C LEU A 517 -17.52 -22.23 -12.38
N ALA A 518 -16.56 -21.81 -11.53
CA ALA A 518 -15.24 -21.40 -12.01
C ALA A 518 -14.53 -22.56 -12.72
N ALA A 519 -14.56 -23.77 -12.15
CA ALA A 519 -14.00 -24.96 -12.79
C ALA A 519 -14.65 -25.23 -14.15
N LYS A 520 -15.99 -25.19 -14.23
CA LYS A 520 -16.75 -25.39 -15.48
C LYS A 520 -16.35 -24.36 -16.55
N LEU A 521 -16.19 -23.10 -16.20
CA LEU A 521 -15.81 -22.03 -17.13
C LEU A 521 -14.34 -22.08 -17.57
N GLN A 522 -13.47 -22.73 -16.80
CA GLN A 522 -12.06 -22.90 -17.16
C GLN A 522 -11.79 -24.13 -18.03
N GLU A 523 -12.76 -25.03 -18.18
CA GLU A 523 -12.64 -26.22 -19.03
C GLU A 523 -12.89 -25.93 -20.53
N VAL A 524 -13.38 -24.75 -20.82
CA VAL A 524 -13.78 -24.31 -22.17
C VAL A 524 -13.10 -23.02 -22.55
#